data_37ac400b9ec302e6d3788a3c854aeed0
#
_entry.id   37ac400b9ec302e6d3788a3c854aeed0
#
_cell.length_a   1.000
_cell.length_b   1.000
_cell.length_c   1.000
_cell.angle_alpha   90.00
_cell.angle_beta   90.00
_cell.angle_gamma   90.00
#
_symmetry.space_group_name_H-M   'P 1'
#
loop_
_entity.id
_entity.type
_entity.pdbx_description
1 polymer ?
#
loop_
_entity_poly.entity_id
_entity_poly.type
_entity_poly.pdbx_seq_one_letter_code
_entity_poly.pdbx_strand_id
1 'polypeptide(L)'
;MRRLTVMAGALCAALMISAGAFAQAEPNPNNPNDAVPDTSNPPPYGEPINLATAKKVAAAAAAEAAKRNWDTFCISIVGPSGDLVYFEKLDNCQFASVTVSQHKARTAARYRRPTLVWETLLGKGPYFAYLTTLDDVIASRGGNPLIVNGKVIGAIGVSGGTGSQDNLLSLVGVDSLK
;
A
#
# COMPACT_ATOMS: atom_id res chain seq x y z
N MET A 1 -64.42 52.13 -3.06
CA MET A 1 -63.16 51.84 -3.88
C MET A 1 -62.13 51.26 -2.94
N ARG A 2 -61.97 49.95 -2.94
CA ARG A 2 -60.98 49.23 -2.14
C ARG A 2 -59.74 48.96 -3.00
N ARG A 3 -58.60 49.51 -2.62
CA ARG A 3 -57.34 49.23 -3.27
C ARG A 3 -56.76 47.92 -2.72
N LEU A 4 -56.56 46.94 -3.57
CA LEU A 4 -55.88 45.70 -3.26
C LEU A 4 -54.36 45.93 -3.43
N THR A 5 -53.61 45.80 -2.33
CA THR A 5 -52.15 45.84 -2.35
C THR A 5 -51.67 44.42 -2.49
N VAL A 6 -51.05 44.10 -3.64
CA VAL A 6 -50.40 42.80 -3.91
C VAL A 6 -49.01 42.90 -3.35
N MET A 7 -48.69 42.13 -2.31
CA MET A 7 -47.33 41.91 -1.84
C MET A 7 -46.69 40.80 -2.68
N ALA A 8 -45.69 41.19 -3.47
CA ALA A 8 -44.82 40.26 -4.15
C ALA A 8 -43.77 39.71 -3.16
N GLY A 9 -43.94 38.46 -2.73
CA GLY A 9 -42.94 37.72 -1.94
C GLY A 9 -41.85 37.20 -2.86
N ALA A 10 -40.64 37.74 -2.74
CA ALA A 10 -39.47 37.22 -3.40
C ALA A 10 -39.00 35.94 -2.68
N LEU A 11 -39.20 34.79 -3.31
CA LEU A 11 -38.69 33.49 -2.81
C LEU A 11 -37.23 33.37 -3.24
N CYS A 12 -36.27 33.71 -2.35
CA CYS A 12 -34.88 33.39 -2.52
C CYS A 12 -34.68 31.89 -2.32
N ALA A 13 -34.62 31.14 -3.45
CA ALA A 13 -34.16 29.78 -3.42
C ALA A 13 -32.63 29.77 -3.22
N ALA A 14 -32.20 29.50 -1.98
CA ALA A 14 -30.79 29.21 -1.72
C ALA A 14 -30.42 27.86 -2.34
N LEU A 15 -29.68 27.89 -3.47
CA LEU A 15 -29.03 26.70 -4.00
C LEU A 15 -27.96 26.26 -3.00
N MET A 16 -28.27 25.26 -2.20
CA MET A 16 -27.26 24.49 -1.46
C MET A 16 -26.48 23.65 -2.48
N ILE A 17 -25.35 24.18 -2.94
CA ILE A 17 -24.32 23.39 -3.61
C ILE A 17 -23.73 22.51 -2.53
N SER A 18 -24.21 21.27 -2.41
CA SER A 18 -23.52 20.25 -1.67
C SER A 18 -22.21 20.00 -2.40
N ALA A 19 -21.10 20.50 -1.86
CA ALA A 19 -19.78 20.04 -2.23
C ALA A 19 -19.75 18.55 -1.93
N GLY A 20 -20.02 17.75 -2.94
CA GLY A 20 -19.78 16.31 -2.89
C GLY A 20 -18.30 16.14 -2.58
N ALA A 21 -17.98 15.75 -1.35
CA ALA A 21 -16.68 15.20 -1.07
C ALA A 21 -16.49 14.08 -2.08
N PHE A 22 -15.59 14.27 -3.02
CA PHE A 22 -15.09 13.16 -3.84
C PHE A 22 -14.41 12.22 -2.86
N ALA A 23 -15.16 11.26 -2.33
CA ALA A 23 -14.58 10.11 -1.67
C ALA A 23 -13.61 9.53 -2.69
N GLN A 24 -12.30 9.63 -2.40
CA GLN A 24 -11.31 8.94 -3.22
C GLN A 24 -11.77 7.49 -3.27
N ALA A 25 -12.07 7.01 -4.48
CA ALA A 25 -12.48 5.62 -4.67
C ALA A 25 -11.45 4.74 -3.96
N GLU A 26 -11.94 3.84 -3.10
CA GLU A 26 -11.07 2.83 -2.49
C GLU A 26 -10.23 2.17 -3.60
N PRO A 27 -8.92 1.96 -3.37
CA PRO A 27 -8.09 1.29 -4.36
C PRO A 27 -8.74 -0.02 -4.78
N ASN A 28 -8.88 -0.25 -6.09
CA ASN A 28 -9.51 -1.47 -6.59
C ASN A 28 -8.73 -2.70 -6.10
N PRO A 29 -9.32 -3.57 -5.28
CA PRO A 29 -8.62 -4.75 -4.79
C PRO A 29 -8.36 -5.71 -5.97
N ASN A 30 -7.09 -6.07 -6.15
CA ASN A 30 -6.70 -7.17 -7.04
C ASN A 30 -7.17 -7.02 -8.50
N ASN A 31 -6.89 -5.87 -9.11
CA ASN A 31 -7.15 -5.69 -10.54
C ASN A 31 -6.21 -6.59 -11.38
N PRO A 32 -6.72 -7.65 -12.06
CA PRO A 32 -5.88 -8.55 -12.86
C PRO A 32 -5.30 -7.89 -14.11
N ASN A 33 -5.80 -6.70 -14.49
CA ASN A 33 -5.34 -5.94 -15.64
C ASN A 33 -4.22 -4.95 -15.31
N ASP A 34 -3.80 -4.84 -14.04
CA ASP A 34 -2.67 -4.00 -13.68
C ASP A 34 -1.44 -4.41 -14.50
N ALA A 35 -0.71 -3.42 -14.98
CA ALA A 35 0.53 -3.66 -15.70
C ALA A 35 1.54 -4.35 -14.79
N VAL A 36 2.17 -5.41 -15.29
CA VAL A 36 3.29 -6.03 -14.57
C VAL A 36 4.47 -5.07 -14.62
N PRO A 37 5.02 -4.64 -13.47
CA PRO A 37 6.22 -3.83 -13.47
C PRO A 37 7.37 -4.52 -14.21
N ASP A 38 8.13 -3.76 -15.01
CA ASP A 38 9.34 -4.29 -15.64
C ASP A 38 10.35 -4.69 -14.57
N THR A 39 10.73 -5.94 -14.57
CA THR A 39 11.70 -6.52 -13.64
C THR A 39 12.81 -7.28 -14.35
N SER A 40 13.01 -7.02 -15.65
CA SER A 40 14.05 -7.66 -16.46
C SER A 40 15.46 -7.35 -15.95
N ASN A 41 15.65 -6.18 -15.34
CA ASN A 41 16.93 -5.75 -14.76
C ASN A 41 16.74 -5.32 -13.29
N PRO A 42 16.64 -6.26 -12.34
CA PRO A 42 16.40 -5.92 -10.94
C PRO A 42 17.61 -5.17 -10.34
N PRO A 43 17.38 -4.14 -9.50
CA PRO A 43 18.45 -3.38 -8.87
C PRO A 43 19.41 -4.27 -8.07
N PRO A 44 20.73 -3.99 -8.06
CA PRO A 44 21.67 -4.72 -7.21
C PRO A 44 21.39 -4.48 -5.73
N TYR A 45 21.91 -5.36 -4.86
CA TYR A 45 21.86 -5.14 -3.43
C TYR A 45 22.83 -4.05 -2.99
N GLY A 46 22.43 -3.29 -1.98
CA GLY A 46 23.22 -2.28 -1.28
C GLY A 46 23.46 -2.66 0.18
N GLU A 47 23.98 -1.70 0.95
CA GLU A 47 24.13 -1.83 2.39
C GLU A 47 22.76 -2.00 3.06
N PRO A 48 22.64 -2.88 4.07
CA PRO A 48 21.40 -3.09 4.78
C PRO A 48 20.85 -1.81 5.40
N ILE A 49 19.52 -1.64 5.33
CA ILE A 49 18.82 -0.55 6.00
C ILE A 49 19.10 -0.56 7.51
N ASN A 50 19.43 0.61 8.06
CA ASN A 50 19.58 0.76 9.50
C ASN A 50 18.24 0.97 10.22
N LEU A 51 18.22 0.75 11.53
CA LEU A 51 17.01 0.84 12.35
C LEU A 51 16.33 2.22 12.29
N ALA A 52 17.11 3.31 12.25
CA ALA A 52 16.54 4.66 12.22
C ALA A 52 15.76 4.90 10.92
N THR A 53 16.32 4.51 9.78
CA THR A 53 15.66 4.58 8.48
C THR A 53 14.47 3.63 8.40
N ALA A 54 14.58 2.42 8.94
CA ALA A 54 13.47 1.47 8.99
C ALA A 54 12.27 2.02 9.77
N LYS A 55 12.51 2.65 10.93
CA LYS A 55 11.46 3.33 11.70
C LYS A 55 10.83 4.49 10.92
N LYS A 56 11.62 5.30 10.20
CA LYS A 56 11.11 6.40 9.37
C LYS A 56 10.16 5.88 8.29
N VAL A 57 10.54 4.82 7.61
CA VAL A 57 9.73 4.18 6.56
C VAL A 57 8.42 3.64 7.12
N ALA A 58 8.47 2.91 8.23
CA ALA A 58 7.28 2.37 8.86
C ALA A 58 6.35 3.48 9.38
N ALA A 59 6.90 4.51 10.02
CA ALA A 59 6.13 5.65 10.53
C ALA A 59 5.39 6.40 9.41
N ALA A 60 5.97 6.52 8.21
CA ALA A 60 5.30 7.13 7.07
C ALA A 60 4.06 6.33 6.63
N ALA A 61 4.19 5.00 6.55
CA ALA A 61 3.06 4.11 6.23
C ALA A 61 1.98 4.16 7.33
N ALA A 62 2.37 4.11 8.61
CA ALA A 62 1.45 4.19 9.74
C ALA A 62 0.72 5.56 9.80
N ALA A 63 1.42 6.66 9.52
CA ALA A 63 0.81 7.98 9.47
C ALA A 63 -0.24 8.10 8.36
N GLU A 64 0.00 7.49 7.20
CA GLU A 64 -0.98 7.45 6.11
C GLU A 64 -2.19 6.59 6.48
N ALA A 65 -1.99 5.46 7.14
CA ALA A 65 -3.08 4.63 7.66
C ALA A 65 -3.94 5.43 8.66
N ALA A 66 -3.32 6.17 9.58
CA ALA A 66 -4.01 7.01 10.55
C ALA A 66 -4.85 8.11 9.89
N LYS A 67 -4.34 8.78 8.83
CA LYS A 67 -5.12 9.78 8.07
C LYS A 67 -6.40 9.21 7.47
N ARG A 68 -6.41 7.91 7.16
CA ARG A 68 -7.54 7.19 6.57
C ARG A 68 -8.43 6.50 7.58
N ASN A 69 -8.12 6.64 8.88
CA ASN A 69 -8.75 5.89 9.97
C ASN A 69 -8.65 4.35 9.78
N TRP A 70 -7.51 3.89 9.30
CA TRP A 70 -7.19 2.49 9.12
C TRP A 70 -6.25 2.02 10.23
N ASP A 71 -6.69 1.13 11.08
CA ASP A 71 -5.95 0.64 12.25
C ASP A 71 -5.68 -0.87 12.25
N THR A 72 -5.99 -1.54 11.11
CA THR A 72 -5.92 -3.00 10.98
C THR A 72 -4.58 -3.52 10.44
N PHE A 73 -3.58 -2.65 10.26
CA PHE A 73 -2.35 -3.01 9.54
C PHE A 73 -1.21 -3.45 10.44
N CYS A 74 -0.45 -4.40 9.92
CA CYS A 74 0.89 -4.75 10.36
C CYS A 74 1.90 -4.31 9.29
N ILE A 75 3.01 -3.68 9.72
CA ILE A 75 4.05 -3.12 8.88
C ILE A 75 5.39 -3.77 9.26
N SER A 76 6.04 -4.38 8.29
CA SER A 76 7.34 -5.04 8.48
C SER A 76 8.40 -4.41 7.58
N ILE A 77 9.57 -4.12 8.15
CA ILE A 77 10.75 -3.68 7.42
C ILE A 77 11.83 -4.75 7.59
N VAL A 78 12.37 -5.21 6.47
CA VAL A 78 13.43 -6.21 6.44
C VAL A 78 14.68 -5.68 5.74
N GLY A 79 15.84 -6.25 6.07
CA GLY A 79 17.08 -6.06 5.32
C GLY A 79 17.06 -6.77 3.96
N PRO A 80 18.13 -6.64 3.13
CA PRO A 80 18.21 -7.27 1.80
C PRO A 80 18.11 -8.79 1.82
N SER A 81 18.60 -9.44 2.88
CA SER A 81 18.52 -10.89 3.10
C SER A 81 17.12 -11.37 3.51
N GLY A 82 16.24 -10.44 3.91
CA GLY A 82 14.90 -10.73 4.41
C GLY A 82 14.80 -10.81 5.94
N ASP A 83 15.89 -10.49 6.66
CA ASP A 83 15.87 -10.46 8.12
C ASP A 83 15.08 -9.27 8.64
N LEU A 84 14.26 -9.50 9.68
CA LEU A 84 13.42 -8.46 10.26
C LEU A 84 14.27 -7.40 10.95
N VAL A 85 14.13 -6.14 10.54
CA VAL A 85 14.80 -4.96 11.15
C VAL A 85 13.83 -4.20 12.05
N TYR A 86 12.58 -4.02 11.62
CA TYR A 86 11.55 -3.33 12.39
C TYR A 86 10.16 -3.89 12.07
N PHE A 87 9.32 -3.93 13.10
CA PHE A 87 7.93 -4.36 12.97
C PHE A 87 7.03 -3.44 13.79
N GLU A 88 5.92 -3.04 13.19
CA GLU A 88 4.88 -2.26 13.84
C GLU A 88 3.52 -2.93 13.61
N LYS A 89 2.80 -3.16 14.71
CA LYS A 89 1.46 -3.72 14.71
C LYS A 89 0.49 -2.66 15.20
N LEU A 90 -0.41 -2.21 14.34
CA LEU A 90 -1.51 -1.35 14.76
C LEU A 90 -2.53 -2.15 15.58
N ASP A 91 -3.32 -1.47 16.40
CA ASP A 91 -4.10 -2.10 17.48
C ASP A 91 -5.05 -3.20 17.00
N ASN A 92 -5.70 -3.01 15.85
CA ASN A 92 -6.66 -3.97 15.28
C ASN A 92 -6.06 -4.87 14.18
N CYS A 93 -4.71 -4.89 14.03
CA CYS A 93 -4.08 -5.79 13.07
C CYS A 93 -4.40 -7.26 13.42
N GLN A 94 -4.99 -7.99 12.47
CA GLN A 94 -5.32 -9.39 12.63
C GLN A 94 -4.07 -10.27 12.77
N PHE A 95 -4.17 -11.40 13.48
CA PHE A 95 -3.02 -12.24 13.78
C PHE A 95 -2.29 -12.75 12.54
N ALA A 96 -3.00 -13.14 11.49
CA ALA A 96 -2.40 -13.59 10.24
C ALA A 96 -1.52 -12.53 9.58
N SER A 97 -1.90 -11.25 9.66
CA SER A 97 -1.18 -10.14 9.02
C SER A 97 0.21 -9.91 9.62
N VAL A 98 0.47 -10.36 10.84
CA VAL A 98 1.82 -10.35 11.45
C VAL A 98 2.80 -11.12 10.57
N THR A 99 2.46 -12.34 10.21
CA THR A 99 3.30 -13.19 9.37
C THR A 99 3.24 -12.79 7.90
N VAL A 100 2.05 -12.42 7.40
CA VAL A 100 1.87 -12.03 5.99
C VAL A 100 2.67 -10.77 5.65
N SER A 101 2.70 -9.75 6.53
CA SER A 101 3.49 -8.53 6.28
C SER A 101 4.99 -8.83 6.17
N GLN A 102 5.51 -9.69 7.06
CA GLN A 102 6.91 -10.13 7.01
C GLN A 102 7.21 -10.92 5.74
N HIS A 103 6.28 -11.79 5.32
CA HIS A 103 6.44 -12.59 4.11
C HIS A 103 6.45 -11.71 2.84
N LYS A 104 5.55 -10.72 2.77
CA LYS A 104 5.56 -9.71 1.70
C LYS A 104 6.89 -8.95 1.65
N ALA A 105 7.39 -8.50 2.80
CA ALA A 105 8.67 -7.82 2.87
C ALA A 105 9.83 -8.73 2.40
N ARG A 106 9.91 -9.98 2.89
CA ARG A 106 10.93 -10.95 2.48
C ARG A 106 10.91 -11.24 0.99
N THR A 107 9.72 -11.49 0.43
CA THR A 107 9.55 -11.69 -1.01
C THR A 107 10.10 -10.49 -1.79
N ALA A 108 9.71 -9.27 -1.41
CA ALA A 108 10.14 -8.06 -2.10
C ALA A 108 11.66 -7.84 -2.01
N ALA A 109 12.28 -8.09 -0.83
CA ALA A 109 13.71 -7.95 -0.64
C ALA A 109 14.50 -8.98 -1.47
N ARG A 110 14.21 -10.27 -1.28
CA ARG A 110 14.99 -11.38 -1.87
C ARG A 110 14.87 -11.45 -3.38
N TYR A 111 13.70 -11.13 -3.93
CA TYR A 111 13.48 -11.14 -5.38
C TYR A 111 13.65 -9.74 -6.01
N ARG A 112 13.95 -8.71 -5.23
CA ARG A 112 14.25 -7.34 -5.67
C ARG A 112 13.16 -6.76 -6.57
N ARG A 113 11.89 -7.06 -6.25
CA ARG A 113 10.72 -6.62 -7.02
C ARG A 113 9.48 -6.54 -6.15
N PRO A 114 8.51 -5.67 -6.49
CA PRO A 114 7.23 -5.61 -5.79
C PRO A 114 6.50 -6.95 -5.81
N THR A 115 5.81 -7.30 -4.72
CA THR A 115 4.97 -8.50 -4.67
C THR A 115 3.78 -8.44 -5.62
N LEU A 116 3.38 -7.25 -6.07
CA LEU A 116 2.40 -7.03 -7.14
C LEU A 116 2.76 -7.80 -8.42
N VAL A 117 4.05 -7.97 -8.73
CA VAL A 117 4.50 -8.73 -9.91
C VAL A 117 3.99 -10.17 -9.85
N TRP A 118 4.14 -10.81 -8.70
CA TRP A 118 3.72 -12.20 -8.49
C TRP A 118 2.21 -12.35 -8.56
N GLU A 119 1.49 -11.44 -7.91
CA GLU A 119 0.03 -11.42 -7.93
C GLU A 119 -0.50 -11.26 -9.35
N THR A 120 0.04 -10.30 -10.10
CA THR A 120 -0.39 -10.03 -11.47
C THR A 120 -0.10 -11.20 -12.40
N LEU A 121 1.09 -11.84 -12.27
CA LEU A 121 1.44 -13.00 -13.08
C LEU A 121 0.51 -14.19 -12.80
N LEU A 122 0.23 -14.50 -11.52
CA LEU A 122 -0.73 -15.55 -11.18
C LEU A 122 -2.11 -15.29 -11.74
N GLY A 123 -2.55 -14.03 -11.75
CA GLY A 123 -3.82 -13.63 -12.35
C GLY A 123 -3.93 -13.84 -13.87
N LYS A 124 -2.79 -14.01 -14.56
CA LYS A 124 -2.75 -14.25 -16.01
C LYS A 124 -3.06 -15.69 -16.42
N GLY A 125 -3.09 -16.61 -15.47
CA GLY A 125 -3.54 -17.96 -15.75
C GLY A 125 -2.69 -19.09 -15.17
N PRO A 126 -3.10 -20.35 -15.39
CA PRO A 126 -2.51 -21.53 -14.75
C PRO A 126 -1.01 -21.75 -15.06
N TYR A 127 -0.52 -21.25 -16.18
CA TYR A 127 0.89 -21.35 -16.53
C TYR A 127 1.82 -20.82 -15.44
N PHE A 128 1.39 -19.79 -14.73
CA PHE A 128 2.17 -19.14 -13.67
C PHE A 128 2.02 -19.78 -12.29
N ALA A 129 1.25 -20.88 -12.17
CA ALA A 129 1.04 -21.54 -10.87
C ALA A 129 2.36 -22.01 -10.22
N TYR A 130 3.42 -22.28 -11.02
CA TYR A 130 4.75 -22.63 -10.49
C TYR A 130 5.34 -21.56 -9.55
N LEU A 131 4.90 -20.30 -9.65
CA LEU A 131 5.38 -19.23 -8.78
C LEU A 131 5.02 -19.49 -7.30
N THR A 132 4.02 -20.31 -7.04
CA THR A 132 3.63 -20.70 -5.67
C THR A 132 4.55 -21.77 -5.06
N THR A 133 5.43 -22.36 -5.86
CA THR A 133 6.41 -23.37 -5.41
C THR A 133 7.79 -22.78 -5.12
N LEU A 134 7.98 -21.47 -5.37
CA LEU A 134 9.22 -20.78 -5.07
C LEU A 134 9.31 -20.45 -3.59
N ASP A 135 10.49 -20.63 -3.01
CA ASP A 135 10.74 -20.34 -1.61
C ASP A 135 10.49 -18.86 -1.29
N ASP A 136 9.82 -18.60 -0.17
CA ASP A 136 9.51 -17.26 0.32
C ASP A 136 8.73 -16.36 -0.65
N VAL A 137 8.01 -16.90 -1.62
CA VAL A 137 7.13 -16.12 -2.48
C VAL A 137 5.73 -16.03 -1.89
N ILE A 138 5.26 -14.81 -1.70
CA ILE A 138 3.86 -14.51 -1.47
C ILE A 138 3.33 -13.66 -2.62
N ALA A 139 2.37 -14.19 -3.35
CA ALA A 139 1.75 -13.51 -4.49
C ALA A 139 0.56 -12.65 -4.03
N SER A 140 0.85 -11.67 -3.21
CA SER A 140 -0.10 -10.69 -2.69
C SER A 140 0.60 -9.33 -2.58
N ARG A 141 0.07 -8.32 -3.28
CA ARG A 141 0.64 -6.96 -3.28
C ARG A 141 0.73 -6.35 -1.87
N GLY A 142 1.62 -5.37 -1.69
CA GLY A 142 1.90 -4.73 -0.41
C GLY A 142 3.32 -4.99 0.10
N GLY A 143 4.14 -5.75 -0.63
CA GLY A 143 5.59 -5.85 -0.44
C GLY A 143 6.32 -5.04 -1.51
N ASN A 144 7.19 -4.10 -1.10
CA ASN A 144 7.93 -3.24 -2.03
C ASN A 144 9.40 -3.11 -1.61
N PRO A 145 10.36 -3.21 -2.55
CA PRO A 145 11.77 -2.98 -2.26
C PRO A 145 12.01 -1.53 -1.82
N LEU A 146 12.91 -1.34 -0.88
CA LEU A 146 13.44 -0.06 -0.47
C LEU A 146 14.74 0.17 -1.23
N ILE A 147 14.74 1.18 -2.12
CA ILE A 147 15.85 1.43 -3.06
C ILE A 147 16.44 2.80 -2.77
N VAL A 148 17.75 2.84 -2.52
CA VAL A 148 18.53 4.08 -2.34
C VAL A 148 19.73 4.04 -3.25
N ASN A 149 19.96 5.11 -4.01
CA ASN A 149 21.05 5.19 -5.00
C ASN A 149 21.08 4.00 -5.98
N GLY A 150 19.90 3.54 -6.42
CA GLY A 150 19.75 2.42 -7.35
C GLY A 150 20.04 1.03 -6.76
N LYS A 151 20.16 0.91 -5.43
CA LYS A 151 20.46 -0.36 -4.75
C LYS A 151 19.37 -0.71 -3.74
N VAL A 152 19.04 -2.00 -3.66
CA VAL A 152 18.09 -2.52 -2.66
C VAL A 152 18.77 -2.57 -1.30
N ILE A 153 18.27 -1.79 -0.36
CA ILE A 153 18.75 -1.75 1.03
C ILE A 153 17.88 -2.56 1.98
N GLY A 154 16.76 -3.06 1.51
CA GLY A 154 15.76 -3.80 2.25
C GLY A 154 14.42 -3.78 1.55
N ALA A 155 13.34 -4.06 2.27
CA ALA A 155 11.98 -3.96 1.78
C ALA A 155 10.98 -3.66 2.90
N ILE A 156 9.83 -3.10 2.51
CA ILE A 156 8.65 -2.94 3.35
C ILE A 156 7.60 -3.96 2.94
N GLY A 157 6.89 -4.52 3.91
CA GLY A 157 5.69 -5.33 3.71
C GLY A 157 4.56 -4.85 4.60
N VAL A 158 3.39 -4.65 4.02
CA VAL A 158 2.18 -4.23 4.72
C VAL A 158 1.08 -5.25 4.50
N SER A 159 0.32 -5.52 5.56
CA SER A 159 -0.83 -6.43 5.53
C SER A 159 -1.86 -6.04 6.56
N GLY A 160 -3.14 -6.11 6.21
CA GLY A 160 -4.23 -5.83 7.15
C GLY A 160 -5.50 -5.28 6.50
N GLY A 161 -5.42 -4.92 5.23
CA GLY A 161 -6.55 -4.46 4.43
C GLY A 161 -6.72 -5.26 3.15
N THR A 162 -7.32 -4.63 2.14
CA THR A 162 -7.28 -5.16 0.77
C THR A 162 -5.87 -5.09 0.22
N GLY A 163 -5.54 -5.91 -0.78
CA GLY A 163 -4.22 -5.87 -1.40
C GLY A 163 -3.85 -4.47 -1.90
N SER A 164 -4.81 -3.72 -2.42
CA SER A 164 -4.57 -2.34 -2.88
C SER A 164 -4.27 -1.36 -1.74
N GLN A 165 -4.95 -1.50 -0.59
CA GLN A 165 -4.66 -0.71 0.62
C GLN A 165 -3.27 -1.05 1.17
N ASP A 166 -2.94 -2.34 1.27
CA ASP A 166 -1.62 -2.82 1.67
C ASP A 166 -0.52 -2.21 0.78
N ASN A 167 -0.74 -2.24 -0.54
CA ASN A 167 0.22 -1.70 -1.50
C ASN A 167 0.35 -0.18 -1.43
N LEU A 168 -0.77 0.54 -1.24
CA LEU A 168 -0.76 1.99 -1.07
C LEU A 168 0.11 2.39 0.12
N LEU A 169 -0.10 1.79 1.29
CA LEU A 169 0.66 2.12 2.49
C LEU A 169 2.15 1.77 2.34
N SER A 170 2.45 0.62 1.71
CA SER A 170 3.85 0.24 1.48
C SER A 170 4.56 1.20 0.52
N LEU A 171 3.88 1.70 -0.52
CA LEU A 171 4.44 2.71 -1.43
C LEU A 171 4.69 4.05 -0.74
N VAL A 172 3.81 4.49 0.17
CA VAL A 172 4.06 5.68 0.99
C VAL A 172 5.32 5.51 1.85
N GLY A 173 5.53 4.32 2.40
CA GLY A 173 6.79 3.99 3.08
C GLY A 173 8.00 4.12 2.16
N VAL A 174 7.95 3.58 0.95
CA VAL A 174 9.02 3.71 -0.07
C VAL A 174 9.30 5.17 -0.40
N ASP A 175 8.24 5.96 -0.63
CA ASP A 175 8.37 7.37 -1.02
C ASP A 175 9.00 8.25 0.07
N SER A 176 8.94 7.83 1.33
CA SER A 176 9.60 8.53 2.44
C SER A 176 11.12 8.54 2.36
N LEU A 177 11.73 7.72 1.49
CA LEU A 177 13.17 7.65 1.26
C LEU A 177 13.69 8.66 0.22
N LYS A 178 12.79 9.29 -0.52
CA LYS A 178 13.08 10.35 -1.51
C LYS A 178 13.24 11.76 -0.86
#